data_7021fe53d41d3d5053a86d72e9f64d06
#
_entry.id   7021fe53d41d3d5053a86d72e9f64d06
#
_cell.length_a   1.000
_cell.length_b   1.000
_cell.length_c   1.000
_cell.angle_alpha   90.00
_cell.angle_beta   90.00
_cell.angle_gamma   90.00
#
_symmetry.space_group_name_H-M   'P 1'
#
loop_
_entity.id
_entity.type
_entity.pdbx_description
1 polymer ?
#
loop_
_entity_poly.entity_id
_entity_poly.type
_entity_poly.pdbx_seq_one_letter_code
_entity_poly.pdbx_strand_id
1 'polypeptide(L)'
;MAASRAIVGPGLSVAMFTVFCLEPVMAQAPVPDAGVKLITLGTTAGPLPRKDRAQFSNLVIVRGVPYLIDAGDGVARRIVQAGVDFTRIGTIFITHPHNDHTGGLANLLNVAWQYARQKPIEVIGPPGTEETIQGALAFNRVDEEIRLSENRDKPLASIVRARNVAAGEIYRDDNITVSAIENSHFQFLPNSPGFGKYKSYGYRIETPTTSIVFTGDTGPSEQLKAFAKGADILVSEALAIDEIRTRLQRAGQWQKMSETERAGWEMHMSQEHITPEMAGEIAEAAGVKTLVLSHLSASGPDNDDYARFVQAAAKYFHGRLIAAKDLMEIWP
;
A
#
# COMPACT_ATOMS: atom_id res chain seq x y z
N MET A 1 22.36 -24.89 77.43
CA MET A 1 21.43 -24.11 76.61
C MET A 1 22.07 -23.97 75.21
N ALA A 2 21.55 -24.73 74.28
CA ALA A 2 22.15 -24.89 72.95
C ALA A 2 21.61 -23.87 71.97
N ALA A 3 22.47 -23.12 71.33
CA ALA A 3 22.13 -22.21 70.25
C ALA A 3 22.20 -22.96 68.90
N SER A 4 21.06 -23.09 68.22
CA SER A 4 20.95 -23.71 66.93
C SER A 4 21.37 -22.69 65.83
N ARG A 5 22.40 -23.00 65.08
CA ARG A 5 22.82 -22.23 63.88
C ARG A 5 22.07 -22.78 62.67
N ALA A 6 21.28 -21.94 62.00
CA ALA A 6 20.66 -22.24 60.72
C ALA A 6 21.73 -22.06 59.60
N ILE A 7 21.92 -23.10 58.81
CA ILE A 7 22.77 -23.10 57.61
C ILE A 7 21.93 -22.64 56.43
N VAL A 8 22.27 -21.48 55.88
CA VAL A 8 21.69 -21.00 54.59
C VAL A 8 22.52 -21.61 53.47
N GLY A 9 21.90 -22.49 52.72
CA GLY A 9 22.47 -23.07 51.50
C GLY A 9 22.40 -22.11 50.31
N PRO A 10 23.35 -22.17 49.35
CA PRO A 10 23.32 -21.28 48.19
C PRO A 10 22.21 -21.68 47.22
N GLY A 11 21.32 -20.72 46.96
CA GLY A 11 20.28 -20.86 45.95
C GLY A 11 20.86 -20.99 44.53
N LEU A 12 20.57 -22.09 43.88
CA LEU A 12 20.90 -22.30 42.48
C LEU A 12 19.96 -21.44 41.61
N SER A 13 20.48 -20.34 41.08
CA SER A 13 19.78 -19.56 40.05
C SER A 13 19.85 -20.34 38.73
N VAL A 14 18.76 -20.99 38.35
CA VAL A 14 18.61 -21.57 37.00
C VAL A 14 18.32 -20.43 36.04
N ALA A 15 19.32 -19.97 35.33
CA ALA A 15 19.15 -19.08 34.18
C ALA A 15 18.46 -19.88 33.05
N MET A 16 17.19 -19.61 32.85
CA MET A 16 16.42 -20.19 31.73
C MET A 16 16.81 -19.46 30.45
N PHE A 17 17.82 -19.97 29.74
CA PHE A 17 18.14 -19.54 28.38
C PHE A 17 17.03 -20.02 27.44
N THR A 18 16.15 -19.12 27.06
CA THR A 18 15.23 -19.34 25.94
C THR A 18 16.05 -19.31 24.67
N VAL A 19 16.43 -20.48 24.16
CA VAL A 19 17.02 -20.61 22.83
C VAL A 19 15.92 -20.33 21.82
N PHE A 20 15.88 -19.12 21.29
CA PHE A 20 15.16 -18.85 20.06
C PHE A 20 15.87 -19.62 18.96
N CYS A 21 15.30 -20.73 18.53
CA CYS A 21 15.65 -21.34 17.26
C CYS A 21 15.27 -20.36 16.15
N LEU A 22 16.26 -19.61 15.69
CA LEU A 22 16.20 -18.92 14.40
C LEU A 22 16.18 -20.04 13.36
N GLU A 23 15.03 -20.32 12.80
CA GLU A 23 14.98 -21.08 11.56
C GLU A 23 15.87 -20.35 10.54
N PRO A 24 16.76 -21.06 9.84
CA PRO A 24 17.60 -20.42 8.83
C PRO A 24 16.66 -19.79 7.78
N VAL A 25 16.70 -18.46 7.65
CA VAL A 25 16.14 -17.78 6.48
C VAL A 25 16.76 -18.46 5.28
N MET A 26 15.98 -19.26 4.58
CA MET A 26 16.42 -19.92 3.36
C MET A 26 17.01 -18.87 2.45
N ALA A 27 18.29 -18.95 2.18
CA ALA A 27 18.96 -18.10 1.22
C ALA A 27 18.20 -18.24 -0.10
N GLN A 28 17.51 -17.17 -0.51
CA GLN A 28 16.85 -17.12 -1.81
C GLN A 28 17.90 -17.43 -2.87
N ALA A 29 17.59 -18.40 -3.74
CA ALA A 29 18.36 -18.63 -4.95
C ALA A 29 18.55 -17.27 -5.66
N PRO A 30 19.71 -17.01 -6.27
CA PRO A 30 19.95 -15.77 -6.99
C PRO A 30 18.84 -15.61 -8.02
N VAL A 31 18.04 -14.53 -7.86
CA VAL A 31 17.03 -14.15 -8.84
C VAL A 31 17.79 -13.96 -10.17
N PRO A 32 17.37 -14.62 -11.27
CA PRO A 32 17.99 -14.36 -12.55
C PRO A 32 18.02 -12.84 -12.78
N ASP A 33 19.11 -12.32 -13.29
CA ASP A 33 19.37 -10.89 -13.57
C ASP A 33 18.46 -10.40 -14.71
N ALA A 34 17.18 -10.59 -14.57
CA ALA A 34 16.23 -10.30 -15.60
C ALA A 34 14.95 -9.74 -14.98
N GLY A 35 14.90 -8.45 -14.95
CA GLY A 35 13.62 -7.91 -15.15
C GLY A 35 12.98 -7.21 -13.97
N VAL A 36 11.91 -6.58 -14.37
CA VAL A 36 10.93 -5.89 -13.52
C VAL A 36 9.84 -6.90 -13.17
N LYS A 37 9.48 -6.95 -11.91
CA LYS A 37 8.36 -7.75 -11.40
C LYS A 37 7.44 -6.86 -10.55
N LEU A 38 6.15 -6.90 -10.84
CA LEU A 38 5.11 -6.34 -10.00
C LEU A 38 4.49 -7.44 -9.15
N ILE A 39 4.35 -7.22 -7.84
CA ILE A 39 3.58 -8.08 -6.93
C ILE A 39 2.47 -7.26 -6.30
N THR A 40 1.23 -7.67 -6.50
CA THR A 40 0.07 -7.05 -5.83
C THR A 40 -0.07 -7.64 -4.43
N LEU A 41 0.40 -6.92 -3.40
CA LEU A 41 0.40 -7.40 -2.01
C LEU A 41 -0.99 -7.36 -1.38
N GLY A 42 -1.73 -6.29 -1.61
CA GLY A 42 -3.10 -6.08 -1.17
C GLY A 42 -3.92 -5.43 -2.27
N THR A 43 -5.12 -5.93 -2.49
CA THR A 43 -5.93 -5.60 -3.68
C THR A 43 -7.34 -5.13 -3.37
N THR A 44 -7.73 -5.05 -2.09
CA THR A 44 -9.06 -4.55 -1.73
C THR A 44 -9.07 -3.04 -1.56
N ALA A 45 -10.16 -2.42 -2.02
CA ALA A 45 -10.49 -1.04 -1.70
C ALA A 45 -10.92 -0.90 -0.23
N GLY A 46 -10.61 0.27 0.33
CA GLY A 46 -11.03 0.62 1.68
C GLY A 46 -12.47 1.06 1.81
N PRO A 47 -12.82 1.52 3.02
CA PRO A 47 -12.06 1.37 4.26
C PRO A 47 -12.23 -0.02 4.93
N LEU A 48 -13.14 -0.87 4.43
CA LEU A 48 -13.52 -2.12 5.09
C LEU A 48 -12.46 -3.21 4.91
N PRO A 49 -11.96 -3.80 6.03
CA PRO A 49 -11.09 -4.94 5.94
C PRO A 49 -11.81 -6.17 5.39
N ARG A 50 -11.06 -7.03 4.70
CA ARG A 50 -11.57 -8.30 4.18
C ARG A 50 -10.82 -9.47 4.79
N LYS A 51 -11.49 -10.63 4.80
CA LYS A 51 -10.95 -11.85 5.37
C LYS A 51 -9.74 -12.39 4.60
N ASP A 52 -9.80 -12.31 3.27
CA ASP A 52 -8.86 -12.96 2.35
C ASP A 52 -7.97 -11.98 1.57
N ARG A 53 -8.23 -10.67 1.68
CA ARG A 53 -7.49 -9.63 0.97
C ARG A 53 -7.00 -8.54 1.93
N ALA A 54 -5.74 -8.16 1.78
CA ALA A 54 -5.19 -6.97 2.43
C ALA A 54 -5.61 -5.70 1.70
N GLN A 55 -5.48 -4.57 2.39
CA GLN A 55 -5.70 -3.25 1.79
C GLN A 55 -4.58 -2.89 0.82
N PHE A 56 -4.81 -1.87 0.01
CA PHE A 56 -4.03 -1.59 -1.18
C PHE A 56 -2.53 -1.42 -0.89
N SER A 57 -1.74 -2.25 -1.53
CA SER A 57 -0.28 -2.17 -1.52
C SER A 57 0.34 -3.01 -2.63
N ASN A 58 1.44 -2.54 -3.20
CA ASN A 58 2.13 -3.20 -4.31
C ASN A 58 3.64 -3.13 -4.14
N LEU A 59 4.35 -4.16 -4.63
CA LEU A 59 5.80 -4.14 -4.77
C LEU A 59 6.19 -4.11 -6.24
N VAL A 60 7.07 -3.19 -6.61
CA VAL A 60 7.82 -3.24 -7.86
C VAL A 60 9.24 -3.65 -7.52
N ILE A 61 9.68 -4.78 -8.06
CA ILE A 61 11.05 -5.28 -7.86
C ILE A 61 11.82 -5.07 -9.15
N VAL A 62 12.89 -4.29 -9.09
CA VAL A 62 13.78 -4.00 -10.21
C VAL A 62 15.19 -4.41 -9.86
N ARG A 63 15.78 -5.33 -10.63
CA ARG A 63 17.12 -5.89 -10.34
C ARG A 63 17.27 -6.35 -8.88
N GLY A 64 16.22 -6.96 -8.35
CA GLY A 64 16.16 -7.45 -6.98
C GLY A 64 15.98 -6.38 -5.89
N VAL A 65 15.84 -5.09 -6.25
CA VAL A 65 15.53 -3.99 -5.30
C VAL A 65 14.03 -3.80 -5.21
N PRO A 66 13.41 -3.95 -4.01
CA PRO A 66 11.98 -3.75 -3.84
C PRO A 66 11.62 -2.27 -3.56
N TYR A 67 10.63 -1.77 -4.27
CA TYR A 67 9.99 -0.46 -4.10
C TYR A 67 8.54 -0.71 -3.73
N LEU A 68 8.08 -0.12 -2.62
CA LEU A 68 6.71 -0.28 -2.15
C LEU A 68 5.84 0.90 -2.61
N ILE A 69 4.69 0.60 -3.18
CA ILE A 69 3.68 1.57 -3.58
C ILE A 69 2.45 1.33 -2.71
N ASP A 70 2.13 2.30 -1.87
CA ASP A 70 1.17 2.24 -0.79
C ASP A 70 1.44 1.14 0.24
N ALA A 71 0.88 1.30 1.43
CA ALA A 71 1.12 0.45 2.58
C ALA A 71 -0.15 0.30 3.43
N GLY A 72 -1.22 -0.20 2.81
CA GLY A 72 -2.48 -0.49 3.47
C GLY A 72 -2.35 -1.56 4.56
N ASP A 73 -3.43 -1.80 5.30
CA ASP A 73 -3.43 -2.79 6.38
C ASP A 73 -3.04 -4.18 5.88
N GLY A 74 -2.19 -4.86 6.65
CA GLY A 74 -1.67 -6.19 6.33
C GLY A 74 -0.37 -6.19 5.51
N VAL A 75 0.14 -5.05 5.03
CA VAL A 75 1.30 -4.96 4.13
C VAL A 75 2.53 -5.69 4.64
N ALA A 76 2.90 -5.54 5.92
CA ALA A 76 4.09 -6.20 6.48
C ALA A 76 3.99 -7.73 6.37
N ARG A 77 2.84 -8.30 6.67
CA ARG A 77 2.57 -9.75 6.52
C ARG A 77 2.63 -10.17 5.04
N ARG A 78 2.03 -9.38 4.15
CA ARG A 78 1.99 -9.69 2.71
C ARG A 78 3.38 -9.65 2.07
N ILE A 79 4.26 -8.74 2.48
CA ILE A 79 5.65 -8.71 2.04
C ILE A 79 6.36 -10.04 2.39
N VAL A 80 6.20 -10.52 3.63
CA VAL A 80 6.78 -11.81 4.07
C VAL A 80 6.17 -12.98 3.29
N GLN A 81 4.85 -13.00 3.09
CA GLN A 81 4.17 -14.02 2.31
C GLN A 81 4.59 -14.03 0.83
N ALA A 82 4.97 -12.88 0.28
CA ALA A 82 5.55 -12.76 -1.06
C ALA A 82 7.02 -13.26 -1.12
N GLY A 83 7.57 -13.75 -0.01
CA GLY A 83 8.97 -14.19 0.06
C GLY A 83 9.99 -13.05 0.01
N VAL A 84 9.57 -11.82 0.29
CA VAL A 84 10.44 -10.63 0.29
C VAL A 84 10.83 -10.28 1.72
N ASP A 85 12.12 -10.04 1.91
CA ASP A 85 12.63 -9.54 3.18
C ASP A 85 12.20 -8.07 3.36
N PHE A 86 11.31 -7.81 4.32
CA PHE A 86 10.78 -6.47 4.60
C PHE A 86 11.86 -5.47 5.04
N THR A 87 12.99 -5.95 5.58
CA THR A 87 14.12 -5.08 5.93
C THR A 87 14.83 -4.50 4.70
N ARG A 88 14.56 -5.03 3.51
CA ARG A 88 15.10 -4.52 2.24
C ARG A 88 14.27 -3.39 1.64
N ILE A 89 13.06 -3.14 2.13
CA ILE A 89 12.23 -2.03 1.67
C ILE A 89 12.94 -0.71 2.01
N GLY A 90 13.47 -0.04 1.00
CA GLY A 90 14.23 1.21 1.13
C GLY A 90 13.43 2.45 0.78
N THR A 91 12.44 2.30 -0.10
CA THR A 91 11.64 3.41 -0.61
C THR A 91 10.16 3.01 -0.66
N ILE A 92 9.32 3.87 -0.14
CA ILE A 92 7.87 3.72 -0.10
C ILE A 92 7.26 4.96 -0.78
N PHE A 93 6.42 4.76 -1.77
CA PHE A 93 5.65 5.82 -2.43
C PHE A 93 4.20 5.73 -1.96
N ILE A 94 3.65 6.82 -1.46
CA ILE A 94 2.25 6.91 -0.99
C ILE A 94 1.46 7.72 -2.01
N THR A 95 0.43 7.12 -2.60
CA THR A 95 -0.42 7.81 -3.57
C THR A 95 -1.25 8.91 -2.92
N HIS A 96 -1.80 8.64 -1.75
CA HIS A 96 -2.56 9.58 -0.94
C HIS A 96 -2.72 9.09 0.52
N PRO A 97 -3.07 9.98 1.47
CA PRO A 97 -3.01 9.64 2.90
C PRO A 97 -4.26 8.93 3.47
N HIS A 98 -5.16 8.36 2.67
CA HIS A 98 -6.23 7.52 3.22
C HIS A 98 -5.68 6.29 3.93
N ASN A 99 -6.40 5.79 4.93
CA ASN A 99 -5.88 4.76 5.81
C ASN A 99 -5.72 3.39 5.13
N ASP A 100 -6.50 3.07 4.12
CA ASP A 100 -6.36 1.86 3.32
C ASP A 100 -5.14 1.86 2.40
N HIS A 101 -4.46 3.00 2.28
CA HIS A 101 -3.16 3.17 1.61
C HIS A 101 -2.00 3.36 2.59
N THR A 102 -2.28 3.65 3.86
CA THR A 102 -1.25 4.01 4.86
C THR A 102 -1.34 3.23 6.17
N GLY A 103 -2.44 2.51 6.41
CA GLY A 103 -2.74 1.88 7.71
C GLY A 103 -1.72 0.85 8.20
N GLY A 104 -0.92 0.28 7.31
CA GLY A 104 0.14 -0.67 7.64
C GLY A 104 1.50 -0.04 7.92
N LEU A 105 1.68 1.28 7.67
CA LEU A 105 2.98 1.96 7.80
C LEU A 105 3.57 1.86 9.21
N ALA A 106 2.78 2.17 10.24
CA ALA A 106 3.27 2.18 11.61
C ALA A 106 3.89 0.83 12.01
N ASN A 107 3.20 -0.27 11.65
CA ASN A 107 3.70 -1.61 11.93
C ASN A 107 4.92 -1.96 11.06
N LEU A 108 4.88 -1.69 9.75
CA LEU A 108 5.98 -1.99 8.83
C LEU A 108 7.29 -1.30 9.25
N LEU A 109 7.22 -0.01 9.56
CA LEU A 109 8.39 0.78 10.00
C LEU A 109 8.94 0.25 11.33
N ASN A 110 8.07 -0.10 12.28
CA ASN A 110 8.47 -0.62 13.58
C ASN A 110 9.16 -1.98 13.46
N VAL A 111 8.58 -2.95 12.73
CA VAL A 111 9.21 -4.26 12.58
C VAL A 111 10.53 -4.18 11.81
N ALA A 112 10.65 -3.31 10.81
CA ALA A 112 11.91 -3.07 10.10
C ALA A 112 13.00 -2.53 11.05
N TRP A 113 12.66 -1.61 11.93
CA TRP A 113 13.53 -1.08 12.96
C TRP A 113 13.93 -2.16 13.99
N GLN A 114 12.98 -2.95 14.48
CA GLN A 114 13.25 -4.03 15.44
C GLN A 114 14.19 -5.10 14.86
N TYR A 115 14.11 -5.40 13.57
CA TYR A 115 14.99 -6.33 12.86
C TYR A 115 16.28 -5.67 12.36
N ALA A 116 16.71 -4.62 13.07
CA ALA A 116 18.03 -4.00 12.93
C ALA A 116 18.35 -3.43 11.53
N ARG A 117 17.33 -2.92 10.83
CA ARG A 117 17.57 -2.15 9.62
C ARG A 117 18.47 -0.95 9.93
N GLN A 118 19.57 -0.82 9.22
CA GLN A 118 20.55 0.26 9.41
C GLN A 118 20.38 1.41 8.40
N LYS A 119 19.86 1.11 7.21
CA LYS A 119 19.66 2.12 6.16
C LYS A 119 18.31 2.80 6.35
N PRO A 120 18.22 4.11 6.12
CA PRO A 120 16.93 4.81 6.16
C PRO A 120 15.89 4.20 5.20
N ILE A 121 14.63 4.34 5.59
CA ILE A 121 13.46 4.13 4.72
C ILE A 121 12.99 5.51 4.30
N GLU A 122 12.95 5.78 3.00
CA GLU A 122 12.35 6.99 2.47
C GLU A 122 10.85 6.75 2.20
N VAL A 123 10.00 7.61 2.76
CA VAL A 123 8.57 7.64 2.48
C VAL A 123 8.24 8.92 1.74
N ILE A 124 7.80 8.77 0.50
CA ILE A 124 7.63 9.86 -0.46
C ILE A 124 6.17 9.89 -0.89
N GLY A 125 5.52 11.05 -0.81
CA GLY A 125 4.13 11.17 -1.24
C GLY A 125 3.65 12.62 -1.29
N PRO A 126 2.35 12.83 -1.55
CA PRO A 126 1.75 14.16 -1.58
C PRO A 126 1.76 14.83 -0.22
N PRO A 127 1.39 16.11 -0.13
CA PRO A 127 1.13 16.80 1.14
C PRO A 127 0.22 15.96 2.05
N GLY A 128 0.64 15.79 3.31
CA GLY A 128 0.04 14.90 4.30
C GLY A 128 0.89 13.66 4.61
N THR A 129 1.87 13.32 3.77
CA THR A 129 2.74 12.15 3.99
C THR A 129 3.62 12.33 5.23
N GLU A 130 4.23 13.50 5.41
CA GLU A 130 5.05 13.78 6.60
C GLU A 130 4.24 13.70 7.89
N GLU A 131 3.04 14.26 7.90
CA GLU A 131 2.13 14.21 9.06
C GLU A 131 1.69 12.78 9.36
N THR A 132 1.41 11.99 8.33
CA THR A 132 1.07 10.56 8.47
C THR A 132 2.22 9.79 9.11
N ILE A 133 3.46 10.04 8.68
CA ILE A 133 4.64 9.38 9.27
C ILE A 133 4.89 9.86 10.70
N GLN A 134 4.71 11.15 11.01
CA GLN A 134 4.76 11.64 12.40
C GLN A 134 3.74 10.91 13.28
N GLY A 135 2.51 10.70 12.78
CA GLY A 135 1.50 9.90 13.46
C GLY A 135 1.92 8.44 13.67
N ALA A 136 2.54 7.81 12.66
CA ALA A 136 3.05 6.44 12.76
C ALA A 136 4.18 6.30 13.78
N LEU A 137 5.08 7.27 13.86
CA LEU A 137 6.14 7.32 14.87
C LEU A 137 5.55 7.52 16.28
N ALA A 138 4.59 8.42 16.42
CA ALA A 138 3.90 8.66 17.71
C ALA A 138 3.14 7.42 18.21
N PHE A 139 2.51 6.66 17.29
CA PHE A 139 1.87 5.39 17.62
C PHE A 139 2.85 4.37 18.22
N ASN A 140 4.07 4.32 17.72
CA ASN A 140 5.09 3.35 18.13
C ASN A 140 5.89 3.81 19.36
N ARG A 141 5.68 5.00 19.89
CA ARG A 141 6.51 5.61 20.95
C ARG A 141 6.67 4.71 22.19
N VAL A 142 5.59 4.08 22.67
CA VAL A 142 5.64 3.25 23.88
C VAL A 142 6.48 1.99 23.64
N ASP A 143 6.28 1.29 22.51
CA ASP A 143 7.10 0.13 22.15
C ASP A 143 8.56 0.52 21.94
N GLU A 144 8.81 1.67 21.32
CA GLU A 144 10.17 2.23 21.14
C GLU A 144 10.86 2.47 22.48
N GLU A 145 10.20 3.14 23.44
CA GLU A 145 10.76 3.40 24.79
C GLU A 145 11.11 2.10 25.53
N ILE A 146 10.25 1.07 25.42
CA ILE A 146 10.51 -0.26 25.98
C ILE A 146 11.75 -0.87 25.33
N ARG A 147 11.81 -0.90 23.99
CA ARG A 147 12.92 -1.50 23.24
C ARG A 147 14.26 -0.78 23.45
N LEU A 148 14.25 0.54 23.56
CA LEU A 148 15.46 1.30 23.90
C LEU A 148 15.95 0.94 25.30
N SER A 149 15.08 0.67 26.25
CA SER A 149 15.43 0.19 27.60
C SER A 149 15.98 -1.24 27.59
N GLU A 150 15.67 -2.03 26.55
CA GLU A 150 16.16 -3.40 26.31
C GLU A 150 17.43 -3.43 25.44
N ASN A 151 18.23 -2.36 25.42
CA ASN A 151 19.51 -2.23 24.70
C ASN A 151 19.41 -2.00 23.18
N ARG A 152 18.41 -1.27 22.69
CA ARG A 152 18.43 -0.69 21.36
C ARG A 152 19.26 0.60 21.36
N ASP A 153 20.12 0.77 20.35
CA ASP A 153 21.05 1.90 20.30
C ASP A 153 20.44 3.18 19.73
N LYS A 154 19.38 3.08 18.91
CA LYS A 154 18.87 4.22 18.13
C LYS A 154 17.34 4.21 18.08
N PRO A 155 16.73 5.38 18.14
CA PRO A 155 15.26 5.52 18.02
C PRO A 155 14.77 5.17 16.61
N LEU A 156 13.48 4.76 16.51
CA LEU A 156 12.82 4.43 15.25
C LEU A 156 12.93 5.56 14.22
N ALA A 157 12.78 6.80 14.66
CA ALA A 157 12.90 7.98 13.81
C ALA A 157 14.29 8.10 13.12
N SER A 158 15.33 7.42 13.63
CA SER A 158 16.67 7.44 13.02
C SER A 158 16.73 6.74 11.66
N ILE A 159 15.80 5.83 11.38
CA ILE A 159 15.73 5.06 10.13
C ILE A 159 14.58 5.49 9.21
N VAL A 160 13.80 6.50 9.57
CA VAL A 160 12.64 6.95 8.78
C VAL A 160 12.86 8.37 8.29
N ARG A 161 12.64 8.58 7.02
CA ARG A 161 12.65 9.89 6.38
C ARG A 161 11.39 10.03 5.55
N ALA A 162 10.55 11.01 5.86
CA ALA A 162 9.37 11.32 5.08
C ALA A 162 9.56 12.65 4.36
N ARG A 163 8.97 12.77 3.17
CA ARG A 163 8.92 14.05 2.46
C ARG A 163 7.64 14.18 1.64
N ASN A 164 7.02 15.34 1.77
CA ASN A 164 5.98 15.79 0.88
C ASN A 164 6.61 16.27 -0.45
N VAL A 165 6.02 15.86 -1.57
CA VAL A 165 6.49 16.25 -2.90
C VAL A 165 5.39 16.92 -3.72
N ALA A 166 5.78 17.74 -4.67
CA ALA A 166 4.89 18.23 -5.73
C ALA A 166 4.88 17.24 -6.91
N ALA A 167 3.84 17.33 -7.76
CA ALA A 167 3.79 16.60 -9.02
C ALA A 167 5.00 16.92 -9.91
N GLY A 168 5.39 15.98 -10.77
CA GLY A 168 6.59 16.01 -11.60
C GLY A 168 7.51 14.84 -11.28
N GLU A 169 8.79 14.91 -11.62
CA GLU A 169 9.78 13.90 -11.20
C GLU A 169 10.04 14.03 -9.70
N ILE A 170 9.77 12.93 -8.95
CA ILE A 170 9.82 12.91 -7.48
C ILE A 170 10.95 12.06 -6.92
N TYR A 171 11.46 11.12 -7.70
CA TYR A 171 12.50 10.19 -7.28
C TYR A 171 13.30 9.67 -8.46
N ARG A 172 14.59 9.45 -8.25
CA ARG A 172 15.47 8.78 -9.20
C ARG A 172 16.59 8.08 -8.47
N ASP A 173 16.89 6.84 -8.90
CA ASP A 173 18.10 6.10 -8.54
C ASP A 173 18.65 5.36 -9.79
N ASP A 174 19.56 4.41 -9.57
CA ASP A 174 20.18 3.64 -10.66
C ASP A 174 19.20 2.66 -11.35
N ASN A 175 18.04 2.40 -10.75
CA ASN A 175 17.07 1.41 -11.21
C ASN A 175 15.79 2.02 -11.79
N ILE A 176 15.32 3.11 -11.19
CA ILE A 176 14.03 3.70 -11.54
C ILE A 176 14.05 5.24 -11.56
N THR A 177 13.17 5.78 -12.36
CA THR A 177 12.72 7.18 -12.26
C THR A 177 11.22 7.16 -11.95
N VAL A 178 10.79 7.95 -10.97
CA VAL A 178 9.37 8.05 -10.61
C VAL A 178 8.88 9.47 -10.82
N SER A 179 7.81 9.57 -11.59
CA SER A 179 7.06 10.82 -11.78
C SER A 179 5.67 10.71 -11.16
N ALA A 180 5.17 11.82 -10.65
CA ALA A 180 3.84 11.95 -10.06
C ALA A 180 2.97 12.90 -10.87
N ILE A 181 1.68 12.60 -10.94
CA ILE A 181 0.64 13.52 -11.43
C ILE A 181 -0.46 13.64 -10.38
N GLU A 182 -0.98 14.84 -10.18
CA GLU A 182 -2.18 15.02 -9.35
C GLU A 182 -3.38 14.42 -10.08
N ASN A 183 -4.12 13.54 -9.40
CA ASN A 183 -5.33 12.93 -9.91
C ASN A 183 -6.58 13.58 -9.28
N SER A 184 -7.78 13.12 -9.64
CA SER A 184 -9.05 13.76 -9.26
C SER A 184 -9.72 13.13 -8.04
N HIS A 185 -8.99 12.37 -7.21
CA HIS A 185 -9.59 11.71 -6.03
C HIS A 185 -10.09 12.70 -4.98
N PHE A 186 -9.38 13.80 -4.74
CA PHE A 186 -9.79 14.79 -3.75
C PHE A 186 -10.53 15.97 -4.39
N GLN A 187 -11.85 15.97 -4.28
CA GLN A 187 -12.75 17.05 -4.73
C GLN A 187 -13.28 17.85 -3.52
N PHE A 188 -12.35 18.32 -2.68
CA PHE A 188 -12.73 19.03 -1.45
C PHE A 188 -13.50 20.31 -1.72
N LEU A 189 -14.61 20.52 -1.00
CA LEU A 189 -15.35 21.77 -1.04
C LEU A 189 -14.51 22.92 -0.45
N PRO A 190 -14.62 24.15 -0.98
CA PRO A 190 -14.06 25.33 -0.34
C PRO A 190 -14.44 25.39 1.13
N ASN A 191 -13.51 25.75 2.00
CA ASN A 191 -13.64 25.81 3.47
C ASN A 191 -13.72 24.45 4.19
N SER A 192 -13.61 23.30 3.51
CA SER A 192 -13.41 22.05 4.21
C SER A 192 -11.97 21.94 4.76
N PRO A 193 -11.73 21.14 5.82
CA PRO A 193 -10.40 21.00 6.43
C PRO A 193 -9.29 20.54 5.49
N GLY A 194 -9.66 19.81 4.42
CA GLY A 194 -8.72 19.25 3.42
C GLY A 194 -8.45 20.16 2.24
N PHE A 195 -9.28 21.21 2.02
CA PHE A 195 -9.21 22.04 0.82
C PHE A 195 -7.85 22.73 0.66
N GLY A 196 -7.21 22.53 -0.49
CA GLY A 196 -5.89 23.08 -0.80
C GLY A 196 -4.74 22.49 0.03
N LYS A 197 -5.01 21.58 0.97
CA LYS A 197 -4.02 21.01 1.89
C LYS A 197 -3.53 19.64 1.45
N TYR A 198 -4.43 18.73 1.14
CA TYR A 198 -4.09 17.36 0.78
C TYR A 198 -4.29 17.09 -0.70
N LYS A 199 -3.50 16.17 -1.24
CA LYS A 199 -3.52 15.78 -2.64
C LYS A 199 -3.49 14.28 -2.79
N SER A 200 -3.94 13.79 -3.94
CA SER A 200 -3.80 12.40 -4.37
C SER A 200 -3.03 12.36 -5.69
N TYR A 201 -2.13 11.37 -5.83
CA TYR A 201 -1.25 11.22 -6.97
C TYR A 201 -1.39 9.86 -7.64
N GLY A 202 -1.31 9.87 -8.99
CA GLY A 202 -0.87 8.72 -9.76
C GLY A 202 0.64 8.74 -9.91
N TYR A 203 1.25 7.56 -10.03
CA TYR A 203 2.70 7.41 -10.22
C TYR A 203 3.03 6.70 -11.52
N ARG A 204 4.07 7.17 -12.21
CA ARG A 204 4.70 6.49 -13.33
C ARG A 204 6.13 6.11 -12.94
N ILE A 205 6.40 4.81 -12.94
CA ILE A 205 7.71 4.23 -12.66
C ILE A 205 8.33 3.78 -13.97
N GLU A 206 9.40 4.44 -14.35
CA GLU A 206 10.22 4.08 -15.51
C GLU A 206 11.43 3.30 -15.06
N THR A 207 11.65 2.15 -15.67
CA THR A 207 12.87 1.35 -15.56
C THR A 207 13.60 1.36 -16.91
N PRO A 208 14.81 0.81 -17.04
CA PRO A 208 15.46 0.73 -18.36
C PRO A 208 14.68 -0.02 -19.43
N THR A 209 13.75 -0.90 -19.05
CA THR A 209 13.04 -1.80 -19.99
C THR A 209 11.53 -1.76 -19.89
N THR A 210 10.98 -1.15 -18.85
CA THR A 210 9.55 -1.26 -18.51
C THR A 210 9.03 0.01 -17.87
N SER A 211 7.80 0.37 -18.21
CA SER A 211 7.06 1.46 -17.57
C SER A 211 5.79 0.92 -16.91
N ILE A 212 5.60 1.29 -15.64
CA ILE A 212 4.42 0.91 -14.84
C ILE A 212 3.75 2.19 -14.33
N VAL A 213 2.45 2.30 -14.57
CA VAL A 213 1.64 3.42 -14.04
C VAL A 213 0.67 2.89 -12.99
N PHE A 214 0.60 3.58 -11.86
CA PHE A 214 -0.40 3.39 -10.80
C PHE A 214 -1.32 4.61 -10.82
N THR A 215 -2.62 4.39 -10.91
CA THR A 215 -3.57 5.51 -10.91
C THR A 215 -3.68 6.18 -9.54
N GLY A 216 -3.39 5.46 -8.45
CA GLY A 216 -3.96 5.76 -7.16
C GLY A 216 -5.48 5.68 -7.23
N ASP A 217 -6.17 6.15 -6.21
CA ASP A 217 -7.61 6.40 -6.30
C ASP A 217 -7.83 7.67 -7.10
N THR A 218 -8.78 7.65 -8.03
CA THR A 218 -8.99 8.75 -8.97
C THR A 218 -10.40 8.76 -9.55
N GLY A 219 -10.97 9.92 -9.71
CA GLY A 219 -12.10 10.09 -10.62
C GLY A 219 -11.67 10.09 -12.09
N PRO A 220 -12.60 10.32 -13.02
CA PRO A 220 -12.30 10.46 -14.44
C PRO A 220 -11.27 11.57 -14.68
N SER A 221 -10.21 11.29 -15.46
CA SER A 221 -9.11 12.24 -15.66
C SER A 221 -8.48 12.09 -17.05
N GLU A 222 -8.59 13.15 -17.87
CA GLU A 222 -7.90 13.22 -19.16
C GLU A 222 -6.38 13.33 -18.99
N GLN A 223 -5.93 13.96 -17.90
CA GLN A 223 -4.50 14.07 -17.60
C GLN A 223 -3.91 12.70 -17.29
N LEU A 224 -4.65 11.83 -16.61
CA LEU A 224 -4.21 10.46 -16.31
C LEU A 224 -4.05 9.62 -17.59
N LYS A 225 -4.95 9.78 -18.59
CA LYS A 225 -4.82 9.13 -19.91
C LYS A 225 -3.51 9.52 -20.59
N ALA A 226 -3.19 10.82 -20.59
CA ALA A 226 -1.93 11.31 -21.16
C ALA A 226 -0.71 10.81 -20.39
N PHE A 227 -0.80 10.76 -19.06
CA PHE A 227 0.27 10.32 -18.18
C PHE A 227 0.57 8.81 -18.31
N ALA A 228 -0.46 8.00 -18.54
CA ALA A 228 -0.35 6.56 -18.76
C ALA A 228 0.07 6.17 -20.19
N LYS A 229 0.20 7.13 -21.10
CA LYS A 229 0.43 6.85 -22.52
C LYS A 229 1.62 5.92 -22.74
N GLY A 230 1.34 4.81 -23.44
CA GLY A 230 2.33 3.82 -23.87
C GLY A 230 2.97 3.03 -22.70
N ALA A 231 2.40 3.05 -21.50
CA ALA A 231 2.92 2.24 -20.41
C ALA A 231 2.79 0.73 -20.70
N ASP A 232 3.73 -0.05 -20.20
CA ASP A 232 3.66 -1.51 -20.30
C ASP A 232 2.56 -2.07 -19.39
N ILE A 233 2.43 -1.51 -18.18
CA ILE A 233 1.41 -1.91 -17.20
C ILE A 233 0.72 -0.66 -16.66
N LEU A 234 -0.61 -0.68 -16.65
CA LEU A 234 -1.44 0.24 -15.88
C LEU A 234 -2.09 -0.53 -14.73
N VAL A 235 -1.76 -0.18 -13.50
CA VAL A 235 -2.43 -0.65 -12.29
C VAL A 235 -3.48 0.38 -11.92
N SER A 236 -4.73 0.00 -12.04
CA SER A 236 -5.87 0.92 -11.88
C SER A 236 -6.80 0.46 -10.77
N GLU A 237 -7.31 1.41 -9.97
CA GLU A 237 -8.47 1.13 -9.16
C GLU A 237 -9.66 0.72 -10.02
N ALA A 238 -10.63 0.04 -9.41
CA ALA A 238 -11.91 -0.25 -10.05
C ALA A 238 -12.99 -0.52 -9.01
N LEU A 239 -14.00 0.34 -8.95
CA LEU A 239 -15.13 0.20 -8.03
C LEU A 239 -16.42 -0.18 -8.77
N ALA A 240 -17.12 -1.21 -8.32
CA ALA A 240 -18.47 -1.54 -8.77
C ALA A 240 -19.48 -0.65 -8.03
N ILE A 241 -19.54 0.62 -8.37
CA ILE A 241 -20.28 1.68 -7.66
C ILE A 241 -21.77 1.31 -7.49
N ASP A 242 -22.41 0.80 -8.54
CA ASP A 242 -23.83 0.38 -8.50
C ASP A 242 -24.06 -0.82 -7.57
N GLU A 243 -23.11 -1.75 -7.49
CA GLU A 243 -23.20 -2.88 -6.55
C GLU A 243 -23.04 -2.40 -5.10
N ILE A 244 -22.14 -1.44 -4.84
CA ILE A 244 -21.96 -0.84 -3.51
C ILE A 244 -23.27 -0.15 -3.10
N ARG A 245 -23.85 0.67 -3.99
CA ARG A 245 -25.15 1.33 -3.75
C ARG A 245 -26.26 0.31 -3.46
N THR A 246 -26.36 -0.72 -4.28
CA THR A 246 -27.36 -1.80 -4.10
C THR A 246 -27.19 -2.49 -2.75
N ARG A 247 -25.98 -2.73 -2.31
CA ARG A 247 -25.68 -3.31 -0.99
C ARG A 247 -26.13 -2.40 0.15
N LEU A 248 -25.83 -1.11 0.06
CA LEU A 248 -26.28 -0.11 1.04
C LEU A 248 -27.80 -0.08 1.14
N GLN A 249 -28.50 -0.16 -0.01
CA GLN A 249 -29.97 -0.21 -0.08
C GLN A 249 -30.52 -1.47 0.58
N ARG A 250 -29.95 -2.65 0.25
CA ARG A 250 -30.38 -3.94 0.82
C ARG A 250 -30.13 -4.03 2.33
N ALA A 251 -29.07 -3.41 2.82
CA ALA A 251 -28.75 -3.32 4.24
C ALA A 251 -29.56 -2.27 5.00
N GLY A 252 -30.45 -1.53 4.32
CA GLY A 252 -31.23 -0.44 4.92
C GLY A 252 -30.39 0.78 5.33
N GLN A 253 -29.13 0.83 4.95
CA GLN A 253 -28.21 1.95 5.28
C GLN A 253 -28.52 3.17 4.42
N TRP A 254 -28.79 2.95 3.14
CA TRP A 254 -29.16 4.01 2.19
C TRP A 254 -30.38 4.81 2.63
N GLN A 255 -31.40 4.13 3.17
CA GLN A 255 -32.65 4.76 3.63
C GLN A 255 -32.44 5.58 4.91
N LYS A 256 -31.42 5.27 5.70
CA LYS A 256 -31.07 6.02 6.92
C LYS A 256 -30.27 7.29 6.64
N MET A 257 -29.64 7.40 5.48
CA MET A 257 -28.91 8.59 5.08
C MET A 257 -29.86 9.72 4.75
N SER A 258 -29.51 10.93 5.18
CA SER A 258 -30.16 12.17 4.74
C SER A 258 -29.96 12.39 3.22
N GLU A 259 -30.71 13.28 2.64
CA GLU A 259 -30.54 13.66 1.23
C GLU A 259 -29.13 14.22 0.97
N THR A 260 -28.61 15.04 1.87
CA THR A 260 -27.26 15.60 1.78
C THR A 260 -26.19 14.52 1.83
N GLU A 261 -26.31 13.52 2.71
CA GLU A 261 -25.37 12.41 2.80
C GLU A 261 -25.41 11.54 1.55
N ARG A 262 -26.58 11.27 0.98
CA ARG A 262 -26.69 10.55 -0.29
C ARG A 262 -26.06 11.32 -1.44
N ALA A 263 -26.34 12.63 -1.55
CA ALA A 263 -25.73 13.47 -2.56
C ALA A 263 -24.20 13.52 -2.43
N GLY A 264 -23.68 13.63 -1.20
CA GLY A 264 -22.24 13.55 -0.92
C GLY A 264 -21.64 12.21 -1.31
N TRP A 265 -22.31 11.09 -1.00
CA TRP A 265 -21.88 9.75 -1.40
C TRP A 265 -21.84 9.58 -2.93
N GLU A 266 -22.92 10.02 -3.64
CA GLU A 266 -22.97 9.95 -5.10
C GLU A 266 -21.87 10.79 -5.76
N MET A 267 -21.61 11.99 -5.23
CA MET A 267 -20.52 12.85 -5.70
C MET A 267 -19.17 12.15 -5.50
N HIS A 268 -18.89 11.66 -4.30
CA HIS A 268 -17.66 10.95 -3.99
C HIS A 268 -17.46 9.75 -4.93
N MET A 269 -18.45 8.87 -5.07
CA MET A 269 -18.33 7.69 -5.92
C MET A 269 -18.17 8.03 -7.40
N SER A 270 -18.83 9.07 -7.92
CA SER A 270 -18.84 9.39 -9.35
C SER A 270 -17.71 10.33 -9.79
N GLN A 271 -17.19 11.15 -8.88
CA GLN A 271 -16.20 12.18 -9.21
C GLN A 271 -14.79 11.81 -8.72
N GLU A 272 -14.69 10.96 -7.70
CA GLU A 272 -13.45 10.67 -7.00
C GLU A 272 -12.97 9.22 -7.19
N HIS A 273 -13.80 8.38 -7.86
CA HIS A 273 -13.50 6.99 -8.21
C HIS A 273 -13.89 6.63 -9.63
N ILE A 274 -13.32 5.55 -10.15
CA ILE A 274 -13.62 5.03 -11.48
C ILE A 274 -14.17 3.60 -11.44
N THR A 275 -14.95 3.26 -12.45
CA THR A 275 -15.48 1.91 -12.66
C THR A 275 -14.53 1.06 -13.50
N PRO A 276 -14.71 -0.28 -13.56
CA PRO A 276 -13.95 -1.13 -14.47
C PRO A 276 -14.02 -0.71 -15.93
N GLU A 277 -15.21 -0.23 -16.38
CA GLU A 277 -15.39 0.30 -17.74
C GLU A 277 -14.49 1.50 -17.99
N MET A 278 -14.49 2.48 -17.07
CA MET A 278 -13.64 3.68 -17.17
C MET A 278 -12.16 3.34 -17.14
N ALA A 279 -11.75 2.36 -16.32
CA ALA A 279 -10.38 1.86 -16.31
C ALA A 279 -10.00 1.25 -17.69
N GLY A 280 -10.91 0.52 -18.31
CA GLY A 280 -10.76 0.00 -19.67
C GLY A 280 -10.60 1.11 -20.71
N GLU A 281 -11.45 2.14 -20.66
CA GLU A 281 -11.39 3.31 -21.54
C GLU A 281 -10.06 4.08 -21.40
N ILE A 282 -9.59 4.27 -20.17
CA ILE A 282 -8.30 4.92 -19.90
C ILE A 282 -7.16 4.08 -20.49
N ALA A 283 -7.18 2.77 -20.26
CA ALA A 283 -6.14 1.85 -20.73
C ALA A 283 -6.05 1.81 -22.26
N GLU A 284 -7.19 1.73 -22.96
CA GLU A 284 -7.27 1.74 -24.41
C GLU A 284 -6.78 3.07 -24.99
N ALA A 285 -7.31 4.18 -24.47
CA ALA A 285 -6.93 5.51 -24.92
C ALA A 285 -5.44 5.83 -24.69
N ALA A 286 -4.86 5.31 -23.61
CA ALA A 286 -3.43 5.44 -23.30
C ALA A 286 -2.55 4.47 -24.13
N GLY A 287 -3.13 3.44 -24.75
CA GLY A 287 -2.39 2.43 -25.52
C GLY A 287 -1.47 1.59 -24.63
N VAL A 288 -1.91 1.24 -23.41
CA VAL A 288 -1.13 0.39 -22.50
C VAL A 288 -1.17 -1.07 -22.97
N LYS A 289 -0.17 -1.87 -22.61
CA LYS A 289 -0.13 -3.29 -23.01
C LYS A 289 -0.93 -4.17 -22.06
N THR A 290 -0.85 -3.88 -20.75
CA THR A 290 -1.53 -4.67 -19.71
C THR A 290 -2.29 -3.74 -18.77
N LEU A 291 -3.58 -4.01 -18.56
CA LEU A 291 -4.39 -3.39 -17.52
C LEU A 291 -4.54 -4.36 -16.35
N VAL A 292 -4.13 -3.93 -15.17
CA VAL A 292 -4.28 -4.64 -13.90
C VAL A 292 -5.31 -3.90 -13.07
N LEU A 293 -6.50 -4.45 -12.94
CA LEU A 293 -7.52 -3.94 -12.04
C LEU A 293 -7.17 -4.35 -10.61
N SER A 294 -6.97 -3.39 -9.74
CA SER A 294 -6.66 -3.54 -8.32
C SER A 294 -7.48 -2.54 -7.51
N HIS A 295 -7.26 -2.45 -6.17
CA HIS A 295 -8.13 -1.61 -5.34
C HIS A 295 -9.62 -1.89 -5.63
N LEU A 296 -9.99 -3.18 -5.50
CA LEU A 296 -11.27 -3.68 -5.96
C LEU A 296 -12.33 -3.57 -4.86
N SER A 297 -13.49 -3.01 -5.18
CA SER A 297 -14.58 -2.85 -4.21
C SER A 297 -15.07 -4.17 -3.65
N ALA A 298 -15.40 -4.17 -2.34
CA ALA A 298 -15.90 -5.34 -1.61
C ALA A 298 -17.40 -5.58 -1.87
N SER A 299 -17.78 -5.85 -3.11
CA SER A 299 -19.18 -6.04 -3.51
C SER A 299 -19.60 -7.50 -3.59
N GLY A 300 -18.64 -8.42 -3.63
CA GLY A 300 -18.88 -9.87 -3.68
C GLY A 300 -18.41 -10.63 -2.43
N PRO A 301 -18.49 -11.96 -2.44
CA PRO A 301 -17.93 -12.80 -1.39
C PRO A 301 -16.41 -12.66 -1.29
N ASP A 302 -15.84 -13.04 -0.14
CA ASP A 302 -14.41 -12.88 0.12
C ASP A 302 -13.49 -13.60 -0.90
N ASN A 303 -13.97 -14.70 -1.49
CA ASN A 303 -13.22 -15.46 -2.51
C ASN A 303 -13.57 -15.06 -3.95
N ASP A 304 -14.17 -13.89 -4.16
CA ASP A 304 -14.53 -13.38 -5.48
C ASP A 304 -13.29 -13.26 -6.39
N ASP A 305 -13.39 -13.81 -7.61
CA ASP A 305 -12.36 -13.72 -8.63
C ASP A 305 -12.46 -12.45 -9.50
N TYR A 306 -13.50 -11.66 -9.28
CA TYR A 306 -13.78 -10.41 -9.98
C TYR A 306 -13.94 -10.56 -11.52
N ALA A 307 -14.37 -11.71 -12.01
CA ALA A 307 -14.59 -11.96 -13.43
C ALA A 307 -15.51 -10.89 -14.08
N ARG A 308 -16.51 -10.41 -13.36
CA ARG A 308 -17.39 -9.34 -13.83
C ARG A 308 -16.67 -8.01 -14.06
N PHE A 309 -15.64 -7.69 -13.28
CA PHE A 309 -14.79 -6.50 -13.49
C PHE A 309 -14.00 -6.63 -14.77
N VAL A 310 -13.42 -7.81 -15.01
CA VAL A 310 -12.73 -8.14 -16.27
C VAL A 310 -13.69 -8.02 -17.45
N GLN A 311 -14.90 -8.58 -17.35
CA GLN A 311 -15.90 -8.50 -18.41
C GLN A 311 -16.34 -7.06 -18.69
N ALA A 312 -16.43 -6.21 -17.66
CA ALA A 312 -16.82 -4.82 -17.81
C ALA A 312 -15.72 -4.00 -18.50
N ALA A 313 -14.48 -4.13 -18.08
CA ALA A 313 -13.32 -3.45 -18.67
C ALA A 313 -13.04 -3.94 -20.10
N ALA A 314 -13.24 -5.24 -20.39
CA ALA A 314 -13.02 -5.84 -21.71
C ALA A 314 -13.96 -5.31 -22.81
N LYS A 315 -15.01 -4.59 -22.47
CA LYS A 315 -15.85 -3.89 -23.46
C LYS A 315 -15.10 -2.75 -24.17
N TYR A 316 -14.07 -2.22 -23.52
CA TYR A 316 -13.36 -1.03 -23.96
C TYR A 316 -11.86 -1.25 -24.15
N PHE A 317 -11.26 -2.22 -23.46
CA PHE A 317 -9.82 -2.50 -23.54
C PHE A 317 -9.57 -3.87 -24.17
N HIS A 318 -8.68 -3.90 -25.19
CA HIS A 318 -8.40 -5.08 -26.01
C HIS A 318 -7.01 -5.69 -25.77
N GLY A 319 -6.23 -5.13 -24.83
CA GLY A 319 -4.94 -5.65 -24.40
C GLY A 319 -5.06 -6.75 -23.33
N ARG A 320 -3.94 -7.07 -22.69
CA ARG A 320 -3.92 -8.05 -21.58
C ARG A 320 -4.62 -7.46 -20.37
N LEU A 321 -5.67 -8.13 -19.87
CA LEU A 321 -6.50 -7.68 -18.75
C LEU A 321 -6.44 -8.65 -17.59
N ILE A 322 -6.19 -8.14 -16.37
CA ILE A 322 -6.03 -8.92 -15.14
C ILE A 322 -6.85 -8.28 -14.03
N ALA A 323 -7.71 -9.06 -13.35
CA ALA A 323 -8.18 -8.68 -12.02
C ALA A 323 -7.19 -9.19 -10.98
N ALA A 324 -6.57 -8.30 -10.23
CA ALA A 324 -5.51 -8.65 -9.29
C ALA A 324 -6.04 -9.46 -8.10
N LYS A 325 -5.20 -10.36 -7.63
CA LYS A 325 -5.34 -11.06 -6.34
C LYS A 325 -4.14 -10.74 -5.49
N ASP A 326 -4.31 -10.83 -4.18
CA ASP A 326 -3.17 -10.68 -3.28
C ASP A 326 -2.09 -11.70 -3.59
N LEU A 327 -0.83 -11.25 -3.51
CA LEU A 327 0.37 -12.04 -3.80
C LEU A 327 0.51 -12.50 -5.26
N MET A 328 -0.24 -11.89 -6.19
CA MET A 328 -0.08 -12.19 -7.61
C MET A 328 1.20 -11.56 -8.14
N GLU A 329 2.03 -12.35 -8.81
CA GLU A 329 3.20 -11.89 -9.56
C GLU A 329 2.83 -11.59 -11.01
N ILE A 330 3.19 -10.42 -11.49
CA ILE A 330 2.91 -9.93 -12.84
C ILE A 330 4.24 -9.51 -13.47
N TRP A 331 4.52 -10.10 -14.61
CA TRP A 331 5.68 -9.80 -15.42
C TRP A 331 5.23 -8.97 -16.63
N PRO A 332 5.97 -7.91 -17.01
CA PRO A 332 5.69 -7.06 -18.17
C PRO A 332 5.69 -7.81 -19.49
#